data_5de0d14ab83da8e261a5e3b2fbef2daa
#
_entry.id   5de0d14ab83da8e261a5e3b2fbef2daa
#
_cell.length_a   1.000
_cell.length_b   1.000
_cell.length_c   1.000
_cell.angle_alpha   90.00
_cell.angle_beta   90.00
_cell.angle_gamma   90.00
#
_symmetry.space_group_name_H-M   'P 1'
#
loop_
_entity.id
_entity.type
_entity.pdbx_description
1 polymer ?
#
loop_
_entity_poly.entity_id
_entity_poly.type
_entity_poly.pdbx_seq_one_letter_code
_entity_poly.pdbx_strand_id
1 'polypeptide(L)'
;MCGIFGLVGKRSPEVDRALSLGTRALAHRGPDDEGMEILPLRSDAQQCVGLGSRRLAILDLSPAGHMPMHDPETGNWLVFNGEIYNFQQVRSELQKLGHRFTSTGDTEVLLEAYGEWGEACLDRLGGMFAFALWDARRERLFLARDRLGVKPLYYYASPDRFLFGSEVRALLASGLVPRRLDMTGLASYLAFGGVQDPVTIIEGVRSLPPGHTLIWEKKHLETRRYWSLAEVASRPPATDAPDEALAAIRGLILQAVSERLISDVPIGVFLSGGVDSSCIVAAASEASQRPLETFSVVFGESDFCEARYSDQVAREHACHHHKIELTDKRLLEEIPRALGGMDQPSVDGINTYIISRATKEAGVTVALSGLGGDEIFAGYSTFCSVPKMMSFQRYAGWLAPLARGFNALLGGSETNRLSKALALAGNDYYGNQPYFLLRALFLPGAVRSMLPRQELWNGNFVLPGNYAELVEQVRELDPVNQVSVLEASTYMANTLLRDTDCMSMAVSLEARTPFLDYRLWEYVLPLAGRLKLDPPIPKPLLLRSVGQRLPREIYSRRKMGFTLPFERWLGNGLRAEVGTELLSRGDADKCPLEQQAVERVWHAFLAGKTSWSRPWALYVLRHWIRRNIWESP
;
A
#
# COMPACT_ATOMS: atom_id res chain seq x y z
N MET A 1 -1.48 8.12 13.65
CA MET A 1 -2.17 8.10 12.32
C MET A 1 -3.65 8.35 12.46
N CYS A 2 -4.31 8.82 11.39
CA CYS A 2 -5.66 9.34 11.48
C CYS A 2 -6.54 8.77 10.35
N GLY A 3 -7.81 9.05 10.40
CA GLY A 3 -8.73 8.92 9.28
C GLY A 3 -9.23 10.30 8.90
N ILE A 4 -9.12 10.69 7.64
CA ILE A 4 -9.67 11.94 7.13
C ILE A 4 -10.80 11.70 6.16
N PHE A 5 -11.80 12.55 6.22
CA PHE A 5 -12.91 12.57 5.28
C PHE A 5 -13.33 14.02 5.04
N GLY A 6 -13.77 14.33 3.83
CA GLY A 6 -14.32 15.65 3.55
C GLY A 6 -15.11 15.67 2.26
N LEU A 7 -15.81 16.76 2.07
CA LEU A 7 -16.66 16.96 0.91
C LEU A 7 -16.79 18.44 0.56
N VAL A 8 -17.11 18.70 -0.72
CA VAL A 8 -17.60 20.00 -1.19
C VAL A 8 -18.95 19.78 -1.86
N GLY A 9 -19.93 20.60 -1.50
CA GLY A 9 -21.27 20.47 -2.06
C GLY A 9 -22.22 21.57 -1.63
N LYS A 10 -23.47 21.49 -2.08
CA LYS A 10 -24.51 22.44 -1.69
C LYS A 10 -24.86 22.22 -0.22
N ARG A 11 -24.81 23.27 0.59
CA ARG A 11 -25.15 23.19 2.03
C ARG A 11 -26.57 22.67 2.23
N SER A 12 -26.69 21.60 2.99
CA SER A 12 -27.97 20.93 3.29
C SER A 12 -27.79 19.98 4.48
N PRO A 13 -28.87 19.57 5.16
CA PRO A 13 -28.82 18.52 6.18
C PRO A 13 -28.24 17.18 5.67
N GLU A 14 -28.35 16.90 4.36
CA GLU A 14 -27.74 15.73 3.74
C GLU A 14 -26.21 15.80 3.81
N VAL A 15 -25.62 16.97 3.57
CA VAL A 15 -24.17 17.21 3.66
C VAL A 15 -23.67 17.03 5.09
N ASP A 16 -24.40 17.58 6.07
CA ASP A 16 -24.05 17.45 7.50
C ASP A 16 -24.08 15.98 7.92
N ARG A 17 -25.11 15.25 7.50
CA ARG A 17 -25.21 13.79 7.74
C ARG A 17 -24.11 13.02 7.05
N ALA A 18 -23.81 13.32 5.79
CA ALA A 18 -22.76 12.65 5.01
C ALA A 18 -21.39 12.85 5.63
N LEU A 19 -21.06 14.08 6.08
CA LEU A 19 -19.82 14.37 6.80
C LEU A 19 -19.71 13.52 8.07
N SER A 20 -20.78 13.49 8.88
CA SER A 20 -20.80 12.70 10.12
C SER A 20 -20.63 11.21 9.86
N LEU A 21 -21.35 10.64 8.89
CA LEU A 21 -21.29 9.20 8.59
C LEU A 21 -19.93 8.80 8.01
N GLY A 22 -19.38 9.60 7.07
CA GLY A 22 -18.06 9.35 6.48
C GLY A 22 -16.95 9.43 7.52
N THR A 23 -16.98 10.43 8.41
CA THR A 23 -15.98 10.57 9.48
C THR A 23 -16.06 9.41 10.48
N ARG A 24 -17.26 9.05 10.93
CA ARG A 24 -17.46 7.94 11.87
C ARG A 24 -17.07 6.57 11.31
N ALA A 25 -17.21 6.35 10.01
CA ALA A 25 -16.76 5.12 9.35
C ALA A 25 -15.25 4.88 9.49
N LEU A 26 -14.47 5.92 9.86
CA LEU A 26 -13.03 5.87 10.09
C LEU A 26 -12.64 5.73 11.58
N ALA A 27 -13.60 5.47 12.49
CA ALA A 27 -13.34 5.41 13.94
C ALA A 27 -12.26 4.40 14.33
N HIS A 28 -12.14 3.27 13.60
CA HIS A 28 -11.10 2.26 13.82
C HIS A 28 -9.69 2.78 13.55
N ARG A 29 -9.53 3.81 12.69
CA ARG A 29 -8.22 4.43 12.40
C ARG A 29 -7.78 5.36 13.52
N GLY A 30 -8.72 6.11 14.10
CA GLY A 30 -8.45 7.12 15.11
C GLY A 30 -9.47 7.10 16.21
N PRO A 31 -9.26 6.30 17.27
CA PRO A 31 -10.21 6.19 18.37
C PRO A 31 -10.13 7.34 19.39
N ASP A 32 -9.01 8.12 19.39
CA ASP A 32 -8.68 9.01 20.51
C ASP A 32 -9.42 10.35 20.44
N ASP A 33 -9.70 10.86 19.21
CA ASP A 33 -10.39 12.15 19.03
C ASP A 33 -11.20 12.17 17.73
N GLU A 34 -12.26 12.99 17.69
CA GLU A 34 -13.15 13.21 16.53
C GLU A 34 -13.42 14.71 16.37
N GLY A 35 -13.20 15.24 15.17
CA GLY A 35 -13.57 16.61 14.86
C GLY A 35 -14.19 16.74 13.48
N MET A 36 -15.09 17.71 13.35
CA MET A 36 -15.78 18.03 12.10
C MET A 36 -16.06 19.52 12.02
N GLU A 37 -15.80 20.12 10.83
CA GLU A 37 -16.09 21.52 10.55
C GLU A 37 -16.79 21.67 9.20
N ILE A 38 -17.71 22.64 9.11
CA ILE A 38 -18.40 22.98 7.87
C ILE A 38 -18.21 24.48 7.59
N LEU A 39 -17.50 24.75 6.54
CA LEU A 39 -17.05 26.09 6.14
C LEU A 39 -17.86 26.57 4.93
N PRO A 40 -18.59 27.70 5.03
CA PRO A 40 -19.30 28.27 3.87
C PRO A 40 -18.28 28.87 2.89
N LEU A 41 -18.54 28.77 1.59
CA LEU A 41 -17.78 29.50 0.58
C LEU A 41 -18.25 30.98 0.56
N ARG A 42 -17.30 31.90 0.49
CA ARG A 42 -17.60 33.34 0.38
C ARG A 42 -18.15 33.69 -1.01
N SER A 43 -17.63 33.02 -2.04
CA SER A 43 -18.05 33.21 -3.44
C SER A 43 -19.43 32.65 -3.75
N ASP A 44 -19.90 31.65 -2.97
CA ASP A 44 -21.21 31.02 -3.13
C ASP A 44 -21.73 30.50 -1.78
N ALA A 45 -22.52 31.30 -1.09
CA ALA A 45 -23.06 30.97 0.24
C ALA A 45 -23.94 29.69 0.26
N GLN A 46 -24.34 29.18 -0.90
CA GLN A 46 -25.05 27.90 -1.01
C GLN A 46 -24.11 26.69 -1.00
N GLN A 47 -22.81 26.90 -1.19
CA GLN A 47 -21.81 25.85 -1.17
C GLN A 47 -21.07 25.84 0.17
N CYS A 48 -20.58 24.67 0.56
CA CYS A 48 -19.73 24.53 1.74
C CYS A 48 -18.67 23.46 1.51
N VAL A 49 -17.60 23.56 2.30
CA VAL A 49 -16.58 22.53 2.47
C VAL A 49 -16.80 21.89 3.85
N GLY A 50 -16.96 20.59 3.90
CA GLY A 50 -16.96 19.81 5.13
C GLY A 50 -15.62 19.11 5.29
N LEU A 51 -15.01 19.24 6.47
CA LEU A 51 -13.78 18.56 6.86
C LEU A 51 -14.03 17.73 8.11
N GLY A 52 -13.60 16.46 8.12
CA GLY A 52 -13.75 15.54 9.23
C GLY A 52 -12.50 14.74 9.49
N SER A 53 -12.22 14.48 10.75
CA SER A 53 -11.04 13.73 11.19
C SER A 53 -11.36 12.77 12.33
N ARG A 54 -10.70 11.62 12.31
CA ARG A 54 -10.55 10.67 13.42
C ARG A 54 -9.07 10.56 13.74
N ARG A 55 -8.67 10.86 14.99
CA ARG A 55 -7.28 10.97 15.41
C ARG A 55 -6.84 9.76 16.21
N LEU A 56 -5.68 9.21 15.86
CA LEU A 56 -4.85 8.37 16.71
C LEU A 56 -3.68 9.25 17.17
N ALA A 57 -3.67 9.62 18.46
CA ALA A 57 -2.69 10.51 19.04
C ALA A 57 -1.35 9.79 19.24
N ILE A 58 -0.31 10.22 18.53
CA ILE A 58 1.06 9.66 18.57
C ILE A 58 2.08 10.73 18.91
N LEU A 59 1.99 11.89 18.27
CA LEU A 59 2.72 13.11 18.63
C LEU A 59 1.73 14.13 19.18
N ASP A 60 2.14 14.82 20.23
CA ASP A 60 1.31 15.78 20.96
C ASP A 60 -0.02 15.19 21.44
N LEU A 61 0.00 14.50 22.58
CA LEU A 61 -1.20 13.88 23.16
C LEU A 61 -2.20 14.89 23.75
N SER A 62 -1.91 16.20 23.67
CA SER A 62 -2.77 17.27 24.16
C SER A 62 -3.89 17.62 23.19
N PRO A 63 -4.90 18.40 23.63
CA PRO A 63 -5.93 18.95 22.74
C PRO A 63 -5.40 19.89 21.64
N ALA A 64 -4.16 20.40 21.74
CA ALA A 64 -3.56 21.25 20.70
C ALA A 64 -3.34 20.50 19.37
N GLY A 65 -3.32 19.16 19.40
CA GLY A 65 -3.29 18.34 18.19
C GLY A 65 -4.67 18.01 17.59
N HIS A 66 -5.76 18.63 18.04
CA HIS A 66 -7.10 18.41 17.48
C HIS A 66 -7.20 18.76 15.99
N MET A 67 -7.99 18.00 15.25
CA MET A 67 -8.28 18.25 13.83
C MET A 67 -9.77 18.15 13.52
N PRO A 68 -10.33 18.96 12.61
CA PRO A 68 -9.63 19.90 11.69
C PRO A 68 -8.90 21.02 12.42
N MET A 69 -7.59 21.20 12.09
CA MET A 69 -6.76 22.23 12.70
C MET A 69 -6.92 23.57 11.96
N HIS A 70 -7.06 24.65 12.70
CA HIS A 70 -7.32 25.99 12.17
C HIS A 70 -6.15 26.93 12.46
N ASP A 71 -5.69 27.62 11.43
CA ASP A 71 -4.81 28.78 11.58
C ASP A 71 -5.63 30.08 11.57
N PRO A 72 -5.72 30.80 12.70
CA PRO A 72 -6.53 32.02 12.79
C PRO A 72 -5.97 33.20 11.98
N GLU A 73 -4.67 33.20 11.63
CA GLU A 73 -4.03 34.30 10.88
C GLU A 73 -4.35 34.22 9.37
N THR A 74 -4.31 33.03 8.80
CA THR A 74 -4.61 32.80 7.38
C THR A 74 -6.07 32.43 7.15
N GLY A 75 -6.74 31.86 8.15
CA GLY A 75 -8.07 31.24 8.06
C GLY A 75 -8.05 29.87 7.44
N ASN A 76 -6.90 29.25 7.25
CA ASN A 76 -6.74 27.92 6.67
C ASN A 76 -7.15 26.83 7.64
N TRP A 77 -7.64 25.71 7.07
CA TRP A 77 -8.04 24.52 7.81
C TRP A 77 -7.37 23.28 7.25
N LEU A 78 -6.91 22.39 8.13
CA LEU A 78 -6.19 21.18 7.76
C LEU A 78 -6.80 19.92 8.40
N VAL A 79 -6.95 18.86 7.60
CA VAL A 79 -7.09 17.48 8.07
C VAL A 79 -5.95 16.65 7.52
N PHE A 80 -5.31 15.85 8.38
CA PHE A 80 -4.06 15.19 8.08
C PHE A 80 -4.05 13.74 8.60
N ASN A 81 -3.62 12.83 7.74
CA ASN A 81 -3.34 11.42 8.05
C ASN A 81 -1.89 11.11 7.69
N GLY A 82 -1.01 11.07 8.67
CA GLY A 82 0.39 10.80 8.41
C GLY A 82 1.32 11.19 9.54
N GLU A 83 2.60 11.27 9.20
CA GLU A 83 3.72 11.75 10.03
C GLU A 83 4.73 12.49 9.17
N ILE A 84 5.07 13.72 9.53
CA ILE A 84 6.17 14.50 8.94
C ILE A 84 7.41 14.27 9.77
N TYR A 85 8.24 13.30 9.39
CA TYR A 85 9.38 12.87 10.20
C TYR A 85 10.43 13.96 10.44
N ASN A 86 10.63 14.87 9.49
CA ASN A 86 11.54 16.01 9.64
C ASN A 86 10.88 17.28 10.20
N PHE A 87 9.73 17.15 10.89
CA PHE A 87 8.97 18.29 11.39
C PHE A 87 9.76 19.23 12.30
N GLN A 88 10.69 18.70 13.09
CA GLN A 88 11.52 19.53 13.98
C GLN A 88 12.44 20.46 13.19
N GLN A 89 13.00 19.97 12.07
CA GLN A 89 13.81 20.80 11.17
C GLN A 89 12.95 21.88 10.52
N VAL A 90 11.80 21.49 9.94
CA VAL A 90 10.86 22.42 9.28
C VAL A 90 10.35 23.47 10.29
N ARG A 91 10.00 23.07 11.51
CA ARG A 91 9.61 23.98 12.60
C ARG A 91 10.71 25.01 12.88
N SER A 92 11.97 24.57 12.97
CA SER A 92 13.11 25.47 13.22
C SER A 92 13.30 26.47 12.08
N GLU A 93 13.06 26.09 10.83
CA GLU A 93 13.10 26.99 9.68
C GLU A 93 11.96 28.04 9.76
N LEU A 94 10.73 27.60 10.03
CA LEU A 94 9.56 28.49 10.19
C LEU A 94 9.71 29.44 11.37
N GLN A 95 10.27 29.02 12.50
CA GLN A 95 10.54 29.88 13.64
C GLN A 95 11.52 31.00 13.30
N LYS A 96 12.53 30.74 12.45
CA LYS A 96 13.45 31.78 11.96
C LYS A 96 12.75 32.79 11.05
N LEU A 97 11.65 32.42 10.42
CA LEU A 97 10.78 33.27 9.60
C LEU A 97 9.74 34.02 10.44
N GLY A 98 9.68 33.77 11.75
CA GLY A 98 8.80 34.47 12.68
C GLY A 98 7.53 33.67 13.12
N HIS A 99 7.31 32.47 12.59
CA HIS A 99 6.16 31.65 12.97
C HIS A 99 6.23 31.20 14.45
N ARG A 100 5.08 31.15 15.10
CA ARG A 100 4.93 30.67 16.48
C ARG A 100 4.06 29.43 16.50
N PHE A 101 4.35 28.53 17.42
CA PHE A 101 3.68 27.23 17.53
C PHE A 101 3.03 27.08 18.90
N THR A 102 1.85 26.49 18.94
CA THR A 102 1.09 26.20 20.15
C THR A 102 1.11 24.72 20.49
N SER A 103 1.24 23.84 19.48
CA SER A 103 1.37 22.40 19.64
C SER A 103 2.84 21.94 19.59
N THR A 104 3.10 20.71 19.98
CA THR A 104 4.40 20.06 19.82
C THR A 104 4.43 19.08 18.64
N GLY A 105 3.29 18.85 17.99
CA GLY A 105 3.11 17.91 16.88
C GLY A 105 3.57 18.43 15.53
N ASP A 106 3.47 17.58 14.55
CA ASP A 106 3.83 17.83 13.15
C ASP A 106 2.68 18.45 12.33
N THR A 107 1.44 18.29 12.78
CA THR A 107 0.24 18.80 12.09
C THR A 107 0.25 20.32 11.96
N GLU A 108 0.58 21.05 13.05
CA GLU A 108 0.71 22.51 13.02
C GLU A 108 1.87 22.95 12.12
N VAL A 109 2.99 22.18 12.14
CA VAL A 109 4.13 22.44 11.26
C VAL A 109 3.74 22.36 9.78
N LEU A 110 2.90 21.39 9.41
CA LEU A 110 2.39 21.27 8.04
C LEU A 110 1.49 22.44 7.67
N LEU A 111 0.60 22.86 8.57
CA LEU A 111 -0.31 24.00 8.36
C LEU A 111 0.47 25.31 8.14
N GLU A 112 1.44 25.60 9.01
CA GLU A 112 2.31 26.76 8.92
C GLU A 112 3.23 26.72 7.68
N ALA A 113 3.75 25.54 7.32
CA ALA A 113 4.55 25.34 6.12
C ALA A 113 3.77 25.67 4.83
N TYR A 114 2.49 25.31 4.77
CA TYR A 114 1.63 25.72 3.66
C TYR A 114 1.35 27.24 3.70
N GLY A 115 1.13 27.81 4.87
CA GLY A 115 0.95 29.25 5.05
C GLY A 115 2.12 30.06 4.47
N GLU A 116 3.35 29.60 4.73
CA GLU A 116 4.59 30.27 4.30
C GLU A 116 4.94 30.01 2.83
N TRP A 117 4.93 28.71 2.41
CA TRP A 117 5.48 28.31 1.12
C TRP A 117 4.42 27.86 0.10
N GLY A 118 3.15 27.80 0.48
CA GLY A 118 2.08 27.28 -0.37
C GLY A 118 2.34 25.82 -0.77
N GLU A 119 2.08 25.50 -2.04
CA GLU A 119 2.29 24.15 -2.61
C GLU A 119 3.76 23.68 -2.53
N ALA A 120 4.73 24.62 -2.56
CA ALA A 120 6.16 24.31 -2.47
C ALA A 120 6.58 23.76 -1.09
N CYS A 121 5.69 23.76 -0.08
CA CYS A 121 5.94 23.09 1.19
C CYS A 121 6.25 21.59 0.99
N LEU A 122 5.69 20.95 -0.04
CA LEU A 122 5.91 19.53 -0.35
C LEU A 122 7.38 19.20 -0.62
N ASP A 123 8.17 20.14 -1.15
CA ASP A 123 9.59 19.93 -1.41
C ASP A 123 10.42 19.84 -0.12
N ARG A 124 9.88 20.39 0.98
CA ARG A 124 10.53 20.44 2.30
C ARG A 124 10.09 19.34 3.24
N LEU A 125 8.95 18.71 2.97
CA LEU A 125 8.37 17.69 3.83
C LEU A 125 8.99 16.31 3.56
N GLY A 126 9.50 15.68 4.61
CA GLY A 126 9.93 14.28 4.63
C GLY A 126 9.00 13.46 5.52
N GLY A 127 8.17 12.60 4.93
CA GLY A 127 7.20 11.85 5.71
C GLY A 127 6.34 10.90 4.89
N MET A 128 5.37 10.31 5.57
CA MET A 128 4.27 9.55 4.99
C MET A 128 2.98 10.33 5.27
N PHE A 129 2.25 10.72 4.23
CA PHE A 129 1.11 11.61 4.42
C PHE A 129 0.04 11.52 3.34
N ALA A 130 -1.18 11.76 3.79
CA ALA A 130 -2.30 12.21 2.98
C ALA A 130 -3.00 13.32 3.74
N PHE A 131 -3.19 14.48 3.14
CA PHE A 131 -3.87 15.58 3.78
C PHE A 131 -4.80 16.32 2.83
N ALA A 132 -5.72 17.07 3.41
CA ALA A 132 -6.54 18.03 2.71
C ALA A 132 -6.52 19.36 3.48
N LEU A 133 -6.17 20.43 2.78
CA LEU A 133 -6.08 21.77 3.31
C LEU A 133 -7.06 22.69 2.57
N TRP A 134 -7.94 23.34 3.31
CA TRP A 134 -8.76 24.43 2.82
C TRP A 134 -8.00 25.76 2.90
N ASP A 135 -7.63 26.31 1.75
CA ASP A 135 -7.06 27.64 1.62
C ASP A 135 -8.21 28.66 1.59
N ALA A 136 -8.45 29.31 2.71
CA ALA A 136 -9.57 30.23 2.86
C ALA A 136 -9.44 31.52 2.01
N ARG A 137 -8.21 31.95 1.69
CA ARG A 137 -7.98 33.15 0.87
C ARG A 137 -8.30 32.90 -0.59
N ARG A 138 -7.93 31.72 -1.11
CA ARG A 138 -8.15 31.31 -2.50
C ARG A 138 -9.48 30.59 -2.73
N GLU A 139 -10.15 30.21 -1.64
CA GLU A 139 -11.33 29.34 -1.67
C GLU A 139 -11.08 28.05 -2.48
N ARG A 140 -9.98 27.38 -2.16
CA ARG A 140 -9.59 26.14 -2.80
C ARG A 140 -9.29 25.05 -1.78
N LEU A 141 -9.58 23.82 -2.16
CA LEU A 141 -9.19 22.63 -1.42
C LEU A 141 -7.94 22.02 -2.07
N PHE A 142 -6.84 21.98 -1.33
CA PHE A 142 -5.57 21.42 -1.75
C PHE A 142 -5.36 20.08 -1.05
N LEU A 143 -5.25 19.01 -1.83
CA LEU A 143 -4.98 17.66 -1.34
C LEU A 143 -3.60 17.22 -1.82
N ALA A 144 -2.88 16.47 -0.98
CA ALA A 144 -1.60 15.87 -1.37
C ALA A 144 -1.46 14.46 -0.79
N ARG A 145 -0.80 13.58 -1.55
CA ARG A 145 -0.40 12.23 -1.13
C ARG A 145 1.10 12.10 -1.21
N ASP A 146 1.72 11.43 -0.22
CA ASP A 146 3.17 11.29 -0.14
C ASP A 146 3.79 10.62 -1.38
N ARG A 147 5.12 10.77 -1.51
CA ARG A 147 5.89 10.40 -2.71
C ARG A 147 5.75 8.95 -3.11
N LEU A 148 5.71 8.03 -2.14
CA LEU A 148 5.62 6.57 -2.38
C LEU A 148 4.20 6.01 -2.17
N GLY A 149 3.24 6.86 -1.73
CA GLY A 149 1.85 6.46 -1.51
C GLY A 149 1.65 5.59 -0.27
N VAL A 150 2.46 5.81 0.77
CA VAL A 150 2.34 5.08 2.05
C VAL A 150 0.98 5.31 2.68
N LYS A 151 0.47 6.57 2.61
CA LYS A 151 -0.88 6.88 3.08
C LYS A 151 -1.89 6.89 1.94
N PRO A 152 -3.04 6.25 2.11
CA PRO A 152 -4.09 6.23 1.10
C PRO A 152 -4.86 7.56 1.06
N LEU A 153 -5.31 7.95 -0.15
CA LEU A 153 -6.21 9.06 -0.36
C LEU A 153 -7.10 8.77 -1.57
N TYR A 154 -8.39 8.65 -1.31
CA TYR A 154 -9.40 8.38 -2.33
C TYR A 154 -10.29 9.60 -2.53
N TYR A 155 -10.85 9.74 -3.75
CA TYR A 155 -11.78 10.81 -4.05
C TYR A 155 -12.88 10.36 -5.02
N TYR A 156 -14.00 11.04 -4.94
CA TYR A 156 -15.13 10.93 -5.86
C TYR A 156 -15.52 12.32 -6.33
N ALA A 157 -15.71 12.49 -7.63
CA ALA A 157 -16.13 13.75 -8.23
C ALA A 157 -17.33 13.56 -9.15
N SER A 158 -18.32 14.43 -8.98
CA SER A 158 -19.47 14.57 -9.87
C SER A 158 -19.71 16.05 -10.15
N PRO A 159 -20.61 16.42 -11.08
CA PRO A 159 -20.88 17.83 -11.39
C PRO A 159 -21.28 18.68 -10.16
N ASP A 160 -21.95 18.05 -9.17
CA ASP A 160 -22.55 18.76 -8.04
C ASP A 160 -21.77 18.63 -6.74
N ARG A 161 -20.81 17.68 -6.65
CA ARG A 161 -20.12 17.39 -5.41
C ARG A 161 -18.74 16.77 -5.62
N PHE A 162 -17.86 17.04 -4.68
CA PHE A 162 -16.54 16.42 -4.56
C PHE A 162 -16.42 15.81 -3.17
N LEU A 163 -15.92 14.58 -3.05
CA LEU A 163 -15.65 13.90 -1.78
C LEU A 163 -14.23 13.36 -1.78
N PHE A 164 -13.61 13.29 -0.60
CA PHE A 164 -12.32 12.61 -0.40
C PHE A 164 -12.29 11.87 0.94
N GLY A 165 -11.40 10.89 1.06
CA GLY A 165 -11.22 10.16 2.32
C GLY A 165 -10.05 9.20 2.32
N SER A 166 -9.66 8.79 3.51
CA SER A 166 -8.59 7.81 3.72
C SER A 166 -8.97 6.40 3.27
N GLU A 167 -10.25 6.06 3.25
CA GLU A 167 -10.75 4.74 2.86
C GLU A 167 -12.00 4.87 1.99
N VAL A 168 -12.18 3.92 1.06
CA VAL A 168 -13.37 3.82 0.19
C VAL A 168 -14.64 3.64 1.01
N ARG A 169 -14.56 2.91 2.13
CA ARG A 169 -15.70 2.73 3.04
C ARG A 169 -16.26 4.04 3.60
N ALA A 170 -15.41 5.06 3.82
CA ALA A 170 -15.86 6.36 4.29
C ALA A 170 -16.68 7.09 3.21
N LEU A 171 -16.24 7.00 1.94
CA LEU A 171 -16.98 7.55 0.82
C LEU A 171 -18.35 6.84 0.67
N LEU A 172 -18.38 5.52 0.76
CA LEU A 172 -19.63 4.72 0.70
C LEU A 172 -20.57 5.00 1.86
N ALA A 173 -20.02 5.17 3.09
CA ALA A 173 -20.79 5.44 4.29
C ALA A 173 -21.47 6.82 4.24
N SER A 174 -20.92 7.79 3.50
CA SER A 174 -21.55 9.11 3.30
C SER A 174 -22.93 9.03 2.66
N GLY A 175 -23.25 7.95 1.93
CA GLY A 175 -24.47 7.78 1.15
C GLY A 175 -24.49 8.58 -0.16
N LEU A 176 -23.43 9.32 -0.48
CA LEU A 176 -23.36 10.21 -1.65
C LEU A 176 -22.67 9.56 -2.85
N VAL A 177 -22.06 8.39 -2.68
CA VAL A 177 -21.35 7.64 -3.71
C VAL A 177 -22.16 6.40 -4.11
N PRO A 178 -22.43 6.18 -5.41
CA PRO A 178 -23.13 5.00 -5.88
C PRO A 178 -22.38 3.70 -5.54
N ARG A 179 -23.08 2.71 -4.99
CA ARG A 179 -22.53 1.39 -4.68
C ARG A 179 -22.55 0.50 -5.92
N ARG A 180 -21.69 0.83 -6.91
CA ARG A 180 -21.52 0.05 -8.14
C ARG A 180 -20.08 -0.36 -8.31
N LEU A 181 -19.87 -1.57 -8.87
CA LEU A 181 -18.54 -2.08 -9.16
C LEU A 181 -17.94 -1.38 -10.39
N ASP A 182 -16.68 -0.94 -10.27
CA ASP A 182 -15.87 -0.54 -11.42
C ASP A 182 -15.32 -1.81 -12.10
N MET A 183 -15.72 -2.03 -13.34
CA MET A 183 -15.35 -3.26 -14.06
C MET A 183 -13.85 -3.31 -14.41
N THR A 184 -13.20 -2.17 -14.59
CA THR A 184 -11.74 -2.08 -14.77
C THR A 184 -11.02 -2.41 -13.46
N GLY A 185 -11.53 -1.87 -12.34
CA GLY A 185 -11.05 -2.20 -11.00
C GLY A 185 -11.18 -3.70 -10.70
N LEU A 186 -12.34 -4.28 -11.01
CA LEU A 186 -12.58 -5.72 -10.86
C LEU A 186 -11.64 -6.57 -11.72
N ALA A 187 -11.45 -6.20 -13.00
CA ALA A 187 -10.53 -6.90 -13.88
C ALA A 187 -9.08 -6.82 -13.39
N SER A 188 -8.64 -5.66 -12.88
CA SER A 188 -7.30 -5.50 -12.31
C SER A 188 -7.10 -6.33 -11.04
N TYR A 189 -8.12 -6.41 -10.17
CA TYR A 189 -8.11 -7.30 -9.02
C TYR A 189 -7.92 -8.77 -9.42
N LEU A 190 -8.70 -9.26 -10.37
CA LEU A 190 -8.54 -10.62 -10.87
C LEU A 190 -7.16 -10.85 -11.48
N ALA A 191 -6.64 -9.88 -12.22
CA ALA A 191 -5.32 -9.97 -12.83
C ALA A 191 -4.18 -10.07 -11.80
N PHE A 192 -4.23 -9.29 -10.71
CA PHE A 192 -3.08 -9.08 -9.81
C PHE A 192 -3.36 -9.39 -8.33
N GLY A 193 -4.58 -9.71 -7.96
CA GLY A 193 -4.96 -9.98 -6.56
C GLY A 193 -5.16 -8.73 -5.70
N GLY A 194 -5.05 -7.55 -6.29
CA GLY A 194 -5.32 -6.24 -5.70
C GLY A 194 -5.73 -5.24 -6.77
N VAL A 195 -6.64 -4.33 -6.46
CA VAL A 195 -7.09 -3.29 -7.38
C VAL A 195 -5.94 -2.31 -7.64
N GLN A 196 -5.71 -1.95 -8.91
CA GLN A 196 -4.56 -1.14 -9.30
C GLN A 196 -4.95 0.35 -9.47
N ASP A 197 -4.17 1.26 -8.84
CA ASP A 197 -4.32 2.71 -8.97
C ASP A 197 -4.30 3.17 -10.45
N PRO A 198 -5.01 4.23 -10.79
CA PRO A 198 -5.84 5.11 -9.96
C PRO A 198 -7.30 4.64 -9.82
N VAL A 199 -7.69 3.49 -10.39
CA VAL A 199 -9.04 2.95 -10.23
C VAL A 199 -9.21 2.30 -8.85
N THR A 200 -10.45 2.24 -8.38
CA THR A 200 -10.82 1.46 -7.20
C THR A 200 -11.83 0.39 -7.60
N ILE A 201 -12.25 -0.43 -6.65
CA ILE A 201 -13.31 -1.43 -6.91
C ILE A 201 -14.71 -0.77 -7.08
N ILE A 202 -14.85 0.51 -6.74
CA ILE A 202 -16.11 1.28 -6.82
C ILE A 202 -16.08 2.25 -8.00
N GLU A 203 -17.13 2.19 -8.84
CA GLU A 203 -17.29 3.06 -10.00
C GLU A 203 -17.28 4.54 -9.61
N GLY A 204 -16.44 5.33 -10.31
CA GLY A 204 -16.29 6.76 -10.09
C GLY A 204 -15.39 7.15 -8.91
N VAL A 205 -15.06 6.23 -8.00
CA VAL A 205 -14.07 6.48 -6.95
C VAL A 205 -12.67 6.25 -7.51
N ARG A 206 -11.78 7.20 -7.27
CA ARG A 206 -10.39 7.17 -7.71
C ARG A 206 -9.43 7.26 -6.53
N SER A 207 -8.28 6.63 -6.65
CA SER A 207 -7.13 6.85 -5.77
C SER A 207 -6.30 8.01 -6.30
N LEU A 208 -5.90 8.95 -5.44
CA LEU A 208 -4.88 9.92 -5.81
C LEU A 208 -3.53 9.20 -5.91
N PRO A 209 -2.84 9.22 -7.08
CA PRO A 209 -1.59 8.48 -7.22
C PRO A 209 -0.48 8.97 -6.28
N PRO A 210 0.51 8.13 -5.93
CA PRO A 210 1.70 8.53 -5.18
C PRO A 210 2.41 9.74 -5.80
N GLY A 211 2.89 10.67 -4.98
CA GLY A 211 3.61 11.86 -5.46
C GLY A 211 2.74 12.84 -6.24
N HIS A 212 1.42 12.86 -5.98
CA HIS A 212 0.49 13.78 -6.64
C HIS A 212 -0.24 14.69 -5.66
N THR A 213 -0.65 15.82 -6.19
CA THR A 213 -1.60 16.76 -5.59
C THR A 213 -2.90 16.78 -6.39
N LEU A 214 -3.99 17.14 -5.72
CA LEU A 214 -5.28 17.37 -6.35
C LEU A 214 -5.85 18.68 -5.80
N ILE A 215 -6.22 19.58 -6.70
CA ILE A 215 -6.77 20.89 -6.37
C ILE A 215 -8.23 20.91 -6.84
N TRP A 216 -9.13 21.22 -5.91
CA TRP A 216 -10.49 21.62 -6.23
C TRP A 216 -10.61 23.13 -6.06
N GLU A 217 -10.94 23.83 -7.12
CA GLU A 217 -11.17 25.27 -7.12
C GLU A 217 -12.28 25.61 -8.15
N LYS A 218 -13.31 26.36 -7.72
CA LYS A 218 -14.42 26.81 -8.59
C LYS A 218 -15.04 25.67 -9.42
N LYS A 219 -15.28 24.52 -8.79
CA LYS A 219 -15.81 23.28 -9.41
C LYS A 219 -14.89 22.65 -10.46
N HIS A 220 -13.66 23.10 -10.57
CA HIS A 220 -12.63 22.51 -11.41
C HIS A 220 -11.72 21.62 -10.56
N LEU A 221 -11.34 20.46 -11.12
CA LEU A 221 -10.37 19.55 -10.52
C LEU A 221 -9.11 19.50 -11.36
N GLU A 222 -7.98 19.68 -10.72
CA GLU A 222 -6.69 19.56 -11.35
C GLU A 222 -5.80 18.62 -10.55
N THR A 223 -5.22 17.60 -11.20
CA THR A 223 -4.25 16.69 -10.60
C THR A 223 -2.86 17.03 -11.15
N ARG A 224 -1.88 17.20 -10.28
CA ARG A 224 -0.48 17.49 -10.64
C ARG A 224 0.45 16.51 -9.99
N ARG A 225 1.45 16.03 -10.73
CA ARG A 225 2.55 15.22 -10.20
C ARG A 225 3.65 16.14 -9.69
N TYR A 226 4.04 16.02 -8.42
CA TYR A 226 5.16 16.76 -7.84
C TYR A 226 6.41 15.89 -7.66
N TRP A 227 6.28 14.54 -7.74
CA TRP A 227 7.39 13.60 -7.62
C TRP A 227 7.13 12.31 -8.41
N SER A 228 8.19 11.66 -8.93
CA SER A 228 8.08 10.44 -9.73
C SER A 228 9.25 9.49 -9.54
N LEU A 229 8.96 8.20 -9.30
CA LEU A 229 9.98 7.13 -9.25
C LEU A 229 10.73 6.99 -10.58
N ALA A 230 10.04 7.06 -11.71
CA ALA A 230 10.66 6.93 -13.02
C ALA A 230 11.65 8.08 -13.30
N GLU A 231 11.30 9.31 -12.91
CA GLU A 231 12.20 10.46 -13.01
C GLU A 231 13.43 10.31 -12.09
N VAL A 232 13.22 9.83 -10.86
CA VAL A 232 14.32 9.54 -9.93
C VAL A 232 15.25 8.48 -10.52
N ALA A 233 14.70 7.39 -11.05
CA ALA A 233 15.48 6.29 -11.64
C ALA A 233 16.30 6.72 -12.88
N SER A 234 15.87 7.78 -13.55
CA SER A 234 16.54 8.33 -14.75
C SER A 234 17.66 9.32 -14.42
N ARG A 235 17.81 9.69 -13.15
CA ARG A 235 18.91 10.60 -12.72
C ARG A 235 20.25 9.90 -12.82
N PRO A 236 21.36 10.62 -13.05
CA PRO A 236 22.69 10.02 -12.94
C PRO A 236 22.92 9.52 -11.49
N PRO A 237 23.61 8.39 -11.31
CA PRO A 237 23.96 7.91 -9.97
C PRO A 237 24.88 8.90 -9.25
N ALA A 238 24.72 9.03 -7.94
CA ALA A 238 25.56 9.91 -7.14
C ALA A 238 27.03 9.44 -7.08
N THR A 239 27.26 8.14 -7.18
CA THR A 239 28.58 7.51 -7.22
C THR A 239 28.52 6.15 -7.92
N ASP A 240 29.65 5.73 -8.52
CA ASP A 240 29.90 4.36 -9.00
C ASP A 240 30.81 3.57 -8.05
N ALA A 241 31.34 4.20 -7.00
CA ALA A 241 32.23 3.59 -6.02
C ALA A 241 31.41 2.83 -4.94
N PRO A 242 31.60 1.49 -4.80
CA PRO A 242 30.79 0.70 -3.87
C PRO A 242 30.90 1.15 -2.40
N ASP A 243 32.09 1.51 -1.94
CA ASP A 243 32.32 1.88 -0.53
C ASP A 243 31.66 3.22 -0.19
N GLU A 244 31.67 4.20 -1.10
CA GLU A 244 30.95 5.47 -0.93
C GLU A 244 29.43 5.23 -0.90
N ALA A 245 28.93 4.38 -1.79
CA ALA A 245 27.53 4.01 -1.82
C ALA A 245 27.09 3.36 -0.49
N LEU A 246 27.90 2.43 0.03
CA LEU A 246 27.58 1.75 1.30
C LEU A 246 27.57 2.72 2.49
N ALA A 247 28.52 3.65 2.56
CA ALA A 247 28.58 4.66 3.63
C ALA A 247 27.37 5.60 3.58
N ALA A 248 26.99 6.08 2.40
CA ALA A 248 25.83 6.94 2.21
C ALA A 248 24.52 6.22 2.53
N ILE A 249 24.33 4.98 2.05
CA ILE A 249 23.14 4.15 2.33
C ILE A 249 23.01 3.92 3.85
N ARG A 250 24.13 3.60 4.53
CA ARG A 250 24.13 3.45 6.00
C ARG A 250 23.63 4.73 6.68
N GLY A 251 24.17 5.87 6.32
CA GLY A 251 23.76 7.16 6.89
C GLY A 251 22.28 7.45 6.69
N LEU A 252 21.76 7.22 5.47
CA LEU A 252 20.36 7.43 5.14
C LEU A 252 19.42 6.48 5.90
N ILE A 253 19.80 5.19 6.06
CA ILE A 253 19.00 4.22 6.83
C ILE A 253 18.97 4.60 8.31
N LEU A 254 20.12 4.94 8.91
CA LEU A 254 20.18 5.35 10.31
C LEU A 254 19.36 6.60 10.57
N GLN A 255 19.44 7.59 9.68
CA GLN A 255 18.61 8.79 9.75
C GLN A 255 17.12 8.46 9.64
N ALA A 256 16.72 7.67 8.65
CA ALA A 256 15.33 7.27 8.43
C ALA A 256 14.76 6.51 9.63
N VAL A 257 15.55 5.64 10.25
CA VAL A 257 15.15 4.91 11.46
C VAL A 257 15.05 5.85 12.66
N SER A 258 16.06 6.69 12.90
CA SER A 258 16.10 7.64 14.02
C SER A 258 14.90 8.59 14.02
N GLU A 259 14.57 9.17 12.86
CA GLU A 259 13.41 10.06 12.70
C GLU A 259 12.08 9.31 12.98
N ARG A 260 11.99 8.02 12.66
CA ARG A 260 10.78 7.20 12.87
C ARG A 260 10.65 6.61 14.27
N LEU A 261 11.69 6.75 15.10
CA LEU A 261 11.63 6.42 16.55
C LEU A 261 11.09 7.57 17.40
N ILE A 262 10.84 8.76 16.82
CA ILE A 262 10.24 9.89 17.53
C ILE A 262 8.75 9.60 17.75
N SER A 263 8.32 9.52 19.01
CA SER A 263 6.93 9.24 19.41
C SER A 263 6.71 9.52 20.88
N ASP A 264 5.52 10.01 21.23
CA ASP A 264 5.07 10.19 22.62
C ASP A 264 4.35 8.94 23.16
N VAL A 265 4.22 7.88 22.34
CA VAL A 265 3.61 6.58 22.71
C VAL A 265 4.59 5.43 22.48
N PRO A 266 4.37 4.24 23.09
CA PRO A 266 5.26 3.08 22.93
C PRO A 266 5.43 2.64 21.48
N ILE A 267 6.68 2.38 21.07
CA ILE A 267 7.08 1.90 19.75
C ILE A 267 7.61 0.46 19.86
N GLY A 268 7.21 -0.37 18.90
CA GLY A 268 7.77 -1.70 18.66
C GLY A 268 8.40 -1.85 17.28
N VAL A 269 9.05 -2.99 17.04
CA VAL A 269 9.62 -3.37 15.75
C VAL A 269 9.13 -4.76 15.36
N PHE A 270 8.55 -4.91 14.18
CA PHE A 270 8.23 -6.23 13.65
C PHE A 270 9.50 -6.98 13.25
N LEU A 271 9.72 -8.14 13.85
CA LEU A 271 10.92 -8.96 13.66
C LEU A 271 10.56 -10.36 13.19
N SER A 272 10.57 -10.59 11.88
CA SER A 272 10.32 -11.92 11.28
C SER A 272 11.57 -12.82 11.22
N GLY A 273 12.75 -12.30 11.58
CA GLY A 273 14.03 -12.99 11.35
C GLY A 273 14.47 -13.00 9.87
N GLY A 274 13.79 -12.27 9.00
CA GLY A 274 14.22 -11.99 7.62
C GLY A 274 15.25 -10.85 7.57
N VAL A 275 15.95 -10.70 6.43
CA VAL A 275 17.01 -9.70 6.25
C VAL A 275 16.52 -8.29 6.57
N ASP A 276 15.36 -7.88 6.03
CA ASP A 276 14.85 -6.52 6.17
C ASP A 276 14.53 -6.15 7.61
N SER A 277 13.70 -6.96 8.26
CA SER A 277 13.34 -6.72 9.66
C SER A 277 14.56 -6.77 10.60
N SER A 278 15.51 -7.65 10.31
CA SER A 278 16.76 -7.74 11.07
C SER A 278 17.65 -6.52 10.87
N CYS A 279 17.74 -5.98 9.65
CA CYS A 279 18.46 -4.73 9.37
C CYS A 279 17.80 -3.52 10.05
N ILE A 280 16.46 -3.48 10.12
CA ILE A 280 15.74 -2.43 10.87
C ILE A 280 16.06 -2.53 12.37
N VAL A 281 16.06 -3.74 12.96
CA VAL A 281 16.43 -3.93 14.37
C VAL A 281 17.87 -3.51 14.61
N ALA A 282 18.81 -3.88 13.74
CA ALA A 282 20.21 -3.47 13.85
C ALA A 282 20.37 -1.94 13.82
N ALA A 283 19.73 -1.27 12.87
CA ALA A 283 19.77 0.20 12.76
C ALA A 283 19.06 0.88 13.94
N ALA A 284 17.91 0.36 14.38
CA ALA A 284 17.15 0.91 15.51
C ALA A 284 17.88 0.75 16.84
N SER A 285 18.59 -0.38 17.04
CA SER A 285 19.42 -0.59 18.25
C SER A 285 20.61 0.36 18.31
N GLU A 286 21.15 0.77 17.16
CA GLU A 286 22.21 1.76 17.08
C GLU A 286 21.68 3.18 17.36
N ALA A 287 20.48 3.49 16.88
CA ALA A 287 19.84 4.79 17.05
C ALA A 287 19.19 5.00 18.43
N SER A 288 18.83 3.92 19.13
CA SER A 288 18.12 3.97 20.41
C SER A 288 19.07 3.85 21.59
N GLN A 289 18.80 4.63 22.65
CA GLN A 289 19.49 4.50 23.96
C GLN A 289 18.82 3.48 24.89
N ARG A 290 17.67 2.92 24.50
CA ARG A 290 16.89 1.97 25.31
C ARG A 290 16.75 0.64 24.56
N PRO A 291 16.60 -0.49 25.27
CA PRO A 291 16.25 -1.75 24.62
C PRO A 291 14.99 -1.62 23.77
N LEU A 292 15.00 -2.23 22.59
CA LEU A 292 13.86 -2.21 21.68
C LEU A 292 12.83 -3.27 22.06
N GLU A 293 11.55 -2.94 21.96
CA GLU A 293 10.46 -3.91 21.99
C GLU A 293 10.29 -4.51 20.58
N THR A 294 10.51 -5.81 20.43
CA THR A 294 10.41 -6.50 19.14
C THR A 294 9.31 -7.57 19.18
N PHE A 295 8.60 -7.73 18.06
CA PHE A 295 7.42 -8.58 17.95
C PHE A 295 7.54 -9.55 16.79
N SER A 296 7.31 -10.85 17.05
CA SER A 296 7.21 -11.87 16.01
C SER A 296 6.01 -12.78 16.24
N VAL A 297 5.42 -13.23 15.13
CA VAL A 297 4.41 -14.29 15.14
C VAL A 297 5.09 -15.64 14.99
N VAL A 298 4.70 -16.59 15.83
CA VAL A 298 5.22 -17.95 15.85
C VAL A 298 4.08 -18.93 15.64
N PHE A 299 4.29 -19.89 14.75
CA PHE A 299 3.35 -20.97 14.52
C PHE A 299 3.80 -22.22 15.25
N GLY A 300 2.86 -23.03 15.76
CA GLY A 300 3.16 -24.27 16.48
C GLY A 300 3.84 -25.36 15.63
N GLU A 301 3.92 -25.18 14.31
CA GLU A 301 4.53 -26.13 13.38
C GLU A 301 5.95 -25.67 13.00
N SER A 302 6.90 -26.61 13.06
CA SER A 302 8.32 -26.37 12.78
C SER A 302 8.62 -25.81 11.38
N ASP A 303 7.81 -26.19 10.39
CA ASP A 303 8.03 -25.86 8.99
C ASP A 303 7.73 -24.40 8.64
N PHE A 304 6.94 -23.71 9.46
CA PHE A 304 6.58 -22.30 9.28
C PHE A 304 7.22 -21.38 10.34
N CYS A 305 8.00 -21.95 11.26
CA CYS A 305 8.51 -21.24 12.42
C CYS A 305 9.86 -20.57 12.14
N GLU A 306 9.87 -19.24 11.96
CA GLU A 306 11.08 -18.42 11.90
C GLU A 306 11.60 -17.98 13.29
N ALA A 307 10.97 -18.46 14.38
CA ALA A 307 11.23 -18.04 15.76
C ALA A 307 12.71 -18.09 16.16
N ARG A 308 13.44 -19.13 15.75
CA ARG A 308 14.88 -19.25 16.08
C ARG A 308 15.71 -18.11 15.53
N TYR A 309 15.34 -17.58 14.36
CA TYR A 309 16.07 -16.49 13.70
C TYR A 309 15.72 -15.13 14.32
N SER A 310 14.45 -14.89 14.62
CA SER A 310 14.05 -13.69 15.35
C SER A 310 14.64 -13.67 16.76
N ASP A 311 14.65 -14.80 17.47
CA ASP A 311 15.30 -14.95 18.79
C ASP A 311 16.81 -14.66 18.73
N GLN A 312 17.49 -15.11 17.67
CA GLN A 312 18.91 -14.88 17.50
C GLN A 312 19.22 -13.40 17.29
N VAL A 313 18.47 -12.72 16.42
CA VAL A 313 18.62 -11.28 16.19
C VAL A 313 18.27 -10.48 17.44
N ALA A 314 17.18 -10.82 18.12
CA ALA A 314 16.76 -10.13 19.34
C ALA A 314 17.81 -10.23 20.45
N ARG A 315 18.45 -11.40 20.62
CA ARG A 315 19.56 -11.59 21.59
C ARG A 315 20.80 -10.79 21.21
N GLU A 316 21.21 -10.81 19.92
CA GLU A 316 22.40 -10.09 19.44
C GLU A 316 22.27 -8.59 19.68
N HIS A 317 21.06 -8.06 19.55
CA HIS A 317 20.76 -6.64 19.72
C HIS A 317 20.14 -6.27 21.08
N ALA A 318 20.17 -7.18 22.07
CA ALA A 318 19.65 -6.98 23.43
C ALA A 318 18.20 -6.44 23.48
N CYS A 319 17.33 -6.94 22.59
CA CYS A 319 15.93 -6.53 22.51
C CYS A 319 15.06 -7.27 23.54
N HIS A 320 14.00 -6.62 24.00
CA HIS A 320 12.88 -7.30 24.65
C HIS A 320 12.00 -7.92 23.56
N HIS A 321 12.05 -9.26 23.44
CA HIS A 321 11.41 -9.97 22.33
C HIS A 321 10.11 -10.64 22.74
N HIS A 322 9.01 -10.21 22.11
CA HIS A 322 7.67 -10.76 22.31
C HIS A 322 7.32 -11.74 21.17
N LYS A 323 7.16 -13.01 21.55
CA LYS A 323 6.69 -14.06 20.64
C LYS A 323 5.20 -14.26 20.83
N ILE A 324 4.46 -14.08 19.74
CA ILE A 324 3.02 -14.22 19.69
C ILE A 324 2.71 -15.57 19.08
N GLU A 325 2.37 -16.53 19.94
CA GLU A 325 2.00 -17.87 19.49
C GLU A 325 0.58 -17.88 18.93
N LEU A 326 0.45 -18.31 17.68
CA LEU A 326 -0.82 -18.44 17.01
C LEU A 326 -1.13 -19.90 16.71
N THR A 327 -2.22 -20.37 17.28
CA THR A 327 -2.79 -21.69 16.93
C THR A 327 -3.67 -21.57 15.69
N ASP A 328 -3.81 -22.64 14.92
CA ASP A 328 -4.72 -22.68 13.76
C ASP A 328 -6.14 -22.26 14.12
N LYS A 329 -6.64 -22.68 15.28
CA LYS A 329 -7.98 -22.29 15.74
C LYS A 329 -8.10 -20.77 15.88
N ARG A 330 -7.15 -20.13 16.58
CA ARG A 330 -7.15 -18.67 16.77
C ARG A 330 -7.02 -17.94 15.41
N LEU A 331 -6.19 -18.45 14.51
CA LEU A 331 -6.04 -17.89 13.16
C LEU A 331 -7.34 -17.94 12.36
N LEU A 332 -8.03 -19.09 12.34
CA LEU A 332 -9.31 -19.23 11.65
C LEU A 332 -10.40 -18.32 12.23
N GLU A 333 -10.42 -18.11 13.55
CA GLU A 333 -11.33 -17.17 14.23
C GLU A 333 -11.06 -15.70 13.87
N GLU A 334 -9.81 -15.35 13.50
CA GLU A 334 -9.44 -13.99 13.08
C GLU A 334 -9.75 -13.67 11.62
N ILE A 335 -9.86 -14.67 10.74
CA ILE A 335 -10.11 -14.45 9.31
C ILE A 335 -11.35 -13.59 9.03
N PRO A 336 -12.53 -13.83 9.62
CA PRO A 336 -13.73 -13.01 9.38
C PRO A 336 -13.52 -11.54 9.80
N ARG A 337 -12.78 -11.30 10.89
CA ARG A 337 -12.48 -9.95 11.38
C ARG A 337 -11.50 -9.24 10.45
N ALA A 338 -10.46 -9.95 9.99
CA ALA A 338 -9.50 -9.43 9.03
C ALA A 338 -10.18 -9.08 7.69
N LEU A 339 -11.03 -9.97 7.16
CA LEU A 339 -11.84 -9.69 5.97
C LEU A 339 -12.74 -8.47 6.17
N GLY A 340 -13.32 -8.32 7.37
CA GLY A 340 -14.08 -7.14 7.76
C GLY A 340 -13.26 -5.86 7.82
N GLY A 341 -11.97 -5.94 8.09
CA GLY A 341 -11.03 -4.84 8.09
C GLY A 341 -10.68 -4.32 6.70
N MET A 342 -10.72 -5.16 5.66
CA MET A 342 -10.34 -4.77 4.30
C MET A 342 -11.23 -3.66 3.75
N ASP A 343 -10.61 -2.56 3.32
CA ASP A 343 -11.29 -1.44 2.66
C ASP A 343 -11.63 -1.75 1.20
N GLN A 344 -10.72 -2.38 0.49
CA GLN A 344 -10.90 -2.93 -0.85
C GLN A 344 -10.46 -4.41 -0.86
N PRO A 345 -10.97 -5.25 -1.77
CA PRO A 345 -10.58 -6.66 -1.80
C PRO A 345 -9.07 -6.80 -2.10
N SER A 346 -8.40 -7.66 -1.34
CA SER A 346 -6.99 -8.01 -1.53
C SER A 346 -6.75 -9.48 -1.19
N VAL A 347 -5.85 -10.14 -1.92
CA VAL A 347 -5.42 -11.52 -1.63
C VAL A 347 -4.43 -11.58 -0.47
N ASP A 348 -3.89 -10.45 -0.08
CA ASP A 348 -2.90 -10.28 1.00
C ASP A 348 -3.52 -9.53 2.20
N GLY A 349 -2.72 -9.11 3.15
CA GLY A 349 -3.11 -8.25 4.28
C GLY A 349 -3.52 -8.99 5.55
N ILE A 350 -4.02 -10.23 5.51
CA ILE A 350 -4.47 -10.96 6.72
C ILE A 350 -3.33 -11.16 7.72
N ASN A 351 -2.14 -11.50 7.25
CA ASN A 351 -0.94 -11.61 8.06
C ASN A 351 -0.59 -10.28 8.76
N THR A 352 -0.73 -9.16 8.05
CA THR A 352 -0.53 -7.81 8.63
C THR A 352 -1.57 -7.50 9.71
N TYR A 353 -2.85 -7.84 9.47
CA TYR A 353 -3.89 -7.69 10.49
C TYR A 353 -3.55 -8.46 11.77
N ILE A 354 -3.18 -9.72 11.63
CA ILE A 354 -2.89 -10.61 12.76
C ILE A 354 -1.72 -10.10 13.60
N ILE A 355 -0.57 -9.77 12.98
CA ILE A 355 0.59 -9.25 13.71
C ILE A 355 0.28 -7.90 14.35
N SER A 356 -0.42 -7.02 13.64
CA SER A 356 -0.79 -5.70 14.14
C SER A 356 -1.72 -5.78 15.34
N ARG A 357 -2.73 -6.65 15.28
CA ARG A 357 -3.64 -6.88 16.39
C ARG A 357 -2.93 -7.38 17.64
N ALA A 358 -2.08 -8.39 17.47
CA ALA A 358 -1.34 -8.97 18.59
C ALA A 358 -0.34 -7.97 19.20
N THR A 359 0.29 -7.12 18.38
CA THR A 359 1.17 -6.04 18.84
C THR A 359 0.39 -4.96 19.58
N LYS A 360 -0.82 -4.61 19.09
CA LYS A 360 -1.71 -3.67 19.77
C LYS A 360 -2.19 -4.21 21.13
N GLU A 361 -2.55 -5.49 21.20
CA GLU A 361 -2.92 -6.18 22.45
C GLU A 361 -1.77 -6.19 23.48
N ALA A 362 -0.51 -6.15 23.03
CA ALA A 362 0.68 -5.98 23.89
C ALA A 362 0.94 -4.52 24.31
N GLY A 363 0.03 -3.57 24.00
CA GLY A 363 0.10 -2.18 24.45
C GLY A 363 0.90 -1.24 23.55
N VAL A 364 1.32 -1.68 22.35
CA VAL A 364 2.07 -0.86 21.39
C VAL A 364 1.12 -0.19 20.41
N THR A 365 1.39 1.07 20.10
CA THR A 365 0.57 1.87 19.15
C THR A 365 1.29 2.13 17.84
N VAL A 366 2.63 2.09 17.83
CA VAL A 366 3.47 2.32 16.65
C VAL A 366 4.42 1.13 16.47
N ALA A 367 4.58 0.63 15.24
CA ALA A 367 5.54 -0.44 14.93
C ALA A 367 6.35 -0.13 13.67
N LEU A 368 7.67 -0.33 13.74
CA LEU A 368 8.54 -0.26 12.57
C LEU A 368 8.47 -1.56 11.77
N SER A 369 8.43 -1.43 10.45
CA SER A 369 8.38 -2.54 9.49
C SER A 369 9.51 -2.44 8.46
N GLY A 370 10.05 -3.59 8.04
CA GLY A 370 11.07 -3.69 6.99
C GLY A 370 10.51 -3.62 5.55
N LEU A 371 9.25 -3.21 5.38
CA LEU A 371 8.61 -3.10 4.06
C LEU A 371 9.33 -2.05 3.19
N GLY A 372 9.44 -2.28 1.87
CA GLY A 372 10.19 -1.46 0.93
C GLY A 372 11.61 -1.97 0.66
N GLY A 373 12.16 -2.81 1.54
CA GLY A 373 13.51 -3.34 1.41
C GLY A 373 13.71 -4.29 0.22
N ASP A 374 12.70 -5.05 -0.13
CA ASP A 374 12.76 -5.95 -1.30
C ASP A 374 12.76 -5.17 -2.61
N GLU A 375 12.01 -4.09 -2.69
CA GLU A 375 11.79 -3.29 -3.88
C GLU A 375 13.02 -2.42 -4.22
N ILE A 376 13.62 -1.81 -3.21
CA ILE A 376 14.75 -0.90 -3.41
C ILE A 376 16.10 -1.65 -3.49
N PHE A 377 16.25 -2.76 -2.73
CA PHE A 377 17.50 -3.54 -2.67
C PHE A 377 17.46 -4.86 -3.45
N ALA A 378 16.56 -4.99 -4.41
CA ALA A 378 16.46 -6.13 -5.33
C ALA A 378 16.30 -7.50 -4.63
N GLY A 379 15.35 -7.61 -3.68
CA GLY A 379 15.18 -8.81 -2.85
C GLY A 379 14.30 -9.90 -3.45
N TYR A 380 13.50 -9.62 -4.48
CA TYR A 380 12.60 -10.60 -5.11
C TYR A 380 13.28 -11.38 -6.23
N SER A 381 12.78 -12.58 -6.52
CA SER A 381 13.23 -13.37 -7.68
C SER A 381 12.94 -12.68 -9.03
N THR A 382 12.01 -11.73 -9.07
CA THR A 382 11.67 -10.91 -10.25
C THR A 382 12.90 -10.14 -10.76
N PHE A 383 13.76 -9.66 -9.88
CA PHE A 383 14.98 -8.94 -10.24
C PHE A 383 16.00 -9.78 -11.06
N CYS A 384 15.97 -11.11 -10.88
CA CYS A 384 16.79 -12.00 -11.70
C CYS A 384 16.02 -12.57 -12.90
N SER A 385 14.71 -12.79 -12.76
CA SER A 385 13.89 -13.48 -13.75
C SER A 385 13.43 -12.55 -14.88
N VAL A 386 13.00 -11.33 -14.55
CA VAL A 386 12.50 -10.37 -15.55
C VAL A 386 13.59 -9.99 -16.58
N PRO A 387 14.82 -9.61 -16.18
CA PRO A 387 15.88 -9.32 -17.15
C PRO A 387 16.20 -10.49 -18.09
N LYS A 388 16.20 -11.73 -17.58
CA LYS A 388 16.39 -12.94 -18.40
C LYS A 388 15.24 -13.14 -19.39
N MET A 389 14.02 -12.92 -18.97
CA MET A 389 12.83 -13.02 -19.82
C MET A 389 12.81 -11.94 -20.90
N MET A 390 13.21 -10.71 -20.58
CA MET A 390 13.38 -9.62 -21.56
C MET A 390 14.42 -9.97 -22.61
N SER A 391 15.55 -10.54 -22.20
CA SER A 391 16.57 -11.01 -23.12
C SER A 391 16.04 -12.14 -24.03
N PHE A 392 15.32 -13.11 -23.46
CA PHE A 392 14.70 -14.20 -24.23
C PHE A 392 13.71 -13.68 -25.29
N GLN A 393 12.87 -12.71 -24.95
CA GLN A 393 11.91 -12.12 -25.90
C GLN A 393 12.57 -11.50 -27.12
N ARG A 394 13.72 -10.84 -26.96
CA ARG A 394 14.46 -10.26 -28.10
C ARG A 394 14.86 -11.31 -29.14
N TYR A 395 15.11 -12.55 -28.71
CA TYR A 395 15.54 -13.65 -29.60
C TYR A 395 14.39 -14.56 -30.04
N ALA A 396 13.31 -14.68 -29.25
CA ALA A 396 12.24 -15.65 -29.47
C ALA A 396 10.98 -15.05 -30.13
N GLY A 397 10.99 -13.77 -30.50
CA GLY A 397 9.79 -13.09 -31.05
C GLY A 397 9.22 -13.73 -32.32
N TRP A 398 10.04 -14.44 -33.12
CA TRP A 398 9.60 -15.18 -34.29
C TRP A 398 8.74 -16.42 -33.97
N LEU A 399 8.80 -16.97 -32.73
CA LEU A 399 7.97 -18.08 -32.27
C LEU A 399 6.56 -17.67 -31.82
N ALA A 400 6.29 -16.38 -31.70
CA ALA A 400 5.04 -15.85 -31.17
C ALA A 400 3.76 -16.37 -31.85
N PRO A 401 3.68 -16.49 -33.20
CA PRO A 401 2.47 -17.03 -33.86
C PRO A 401 2.18 -18.48 -33.48
N LEU A 402 3.23 -19.32 -33.40
CA LEU A 402 3.10 -20.74 -33.04
C LEU A 402 2.70 -20.90 -31.57
N ALA A 403 3.30 -20.13 -30.69
CA ALA A 403 2.98 -20.14 -29.25
C ALA A 403 1.53 -19.71 -28.97
N ARG A 404 1.03 -18.69 -29.68
CA ARG A 404 -0.38 -18.24 -29.59
C ARG A 404 -1.37 -19.32 -30.05
N GLY A 405 -1.08 -19.96 -31.19
CA GLY A 405 -1.90 -21.06 -31.68
C GLY A 405 -1.97 -22.24 -30.69
N PHE A 406 -0.84 -22.58 -30.08
CA PHE A 406 -0.78 -23.66 -29.10
C PHE A 406 -1.48 -23.31 -27.78
N ASN A 407 -1.35 -22.07 -27.31
CA ASN A 407 -2.03 -21.57 -26.12
C ASN A 407 -3.58 -21.56 -26.30
N ALA A 408 -4.05 -21.21 -27.50
CA ALA A 408 -5.46 -21.27 -27.86
C ALA A 408 -6.02 -22.71 -27.87
N LEU A 409 -5.23 -23.68 -28.38
CA LEU A 409 -5.58 -25.10 -28.39
C LEU A 409 -5.65 -25.74 -26.99
N LEU A 410 -4.79 -25.31 -26.07
CA LEU A 410 -4.78 -25.78 -24.68
C LEU A 410 -5.89 -25.14 -23.80
N GLY A 411 -6.77 -24.35 -24.40
CA GLY A 411 -7.96 -23.81 -23.73
C GLY A 411 -7.69 -22.64 -22.78
N GLY A 412 -6.46 -22.10 -22.72
CA GLY A 412 -6.11 -20.82 -22.06
C GLY A 412 -6.54 -20.57 -20.61
N SER A 413 -7.25 -21.53 -19.98
CA SER A 413 -7.92 -21.33 -18.70
C SER A 413 -7.07 -21.63 -17.46
N GLU A 414 -5.98 -22.36 -17.61
CA GLU A 414 -5.12 -22.78 -16.49
C GLU A 414 -3.84 -21.93 -16.43
N THR A 415 -3.62 -21.20 -15.35
CA THR A 415 -2.38 -20.44 -15.14
C THR A 415 -1.35 -21.33 -14.43
N ASN A 416 -0.72 -22.24 -15.16
CA ASN A 416 0.39 -23.05 -14.71
C ASN A 416 1.72 -22.54 -15.31
N ARG A 417 2.85 -23.19 -15.01
CA ARG A 417 4.17 -22.82 -15.55
C ARG A 417 4.23 -22.87 -17.08
N LEU A 418 3.55 -23.85 -17.68
CA LEU A 418 3.51 -24.02 -19.13
C LEU A 418 2.73 -22.90 -19.81
N SER A 419 1.54 -22.54 -19.28
CA SER A 419 0.75 -21.43 -19.83
C SER A 419 1.47 -20.08 -19.70
N LYS A 420 2.21 -19.84 -18.61
CA LYS A 420 3.07 -18.65 -18.50
C LYS A 420 4.21 -18.65 -19.52
N ALA A 421 4.84 -19.79 -19.78
CA ALA A 421 5.89 -19.92 -20.80
C ALA A 421 5.34 -19.68 -22.22
N LEU A 422 4.16 -20.23 -22.53
CA LEU A 422 3.47 -20.00 -23.80
C LEU A 422 3.01 -18.56 -23.96
N ALA A 423 2.50 -17.94 -22.90
CA ALA A 423 2.12 -16.53 -22.89
C ALA A 423 3.34 -15.63 -23.14
N LEU A 424 4.50 -15.93 -22.53
CA LEU A 424 5.75 -15.21 -22.78
C LEU A 424 6.16 -15.30 -24.25
N ALA A 425 6.20 -16.51 -24.79
CA ALA A 425 6.56 -16.74 -26.19
C ALA A 425 5.55 -16.14 -27.17
N GLY A 426 4.25 -16.14 -26.83
CA GLY A 426 3.15 -15.60 -27.64
C GLY A 426 2.91 -14.10 -27.50
N ASN A 427 3.59 -13.42 -26.58
CA ASN A 427 3.28 -12.04 -26.17
C ASN A 427 1.81 -11.84 -25.75
N ASP A 428 1.23 -12.84 -25.07
CA ASP A 428 -0.17 -12.81 -24.59
C ASP A 428 -0.21 -12.62 -23.05
N TYR A 429 0.17 -11.43 -22.61
CA TYR A 429 0.15 -11.03 -21.20
C TYR A 429 0.04 -9.50 -21.07
N TYR A 430 -0.18 -9.05 -19.83
CA TYR A 430 -0.46 -7.64 -19.57
C TYR A 430 0.74 -6.73 -19.90
N GLY A 431 0.49 -5.66 -20.66
CA GLY A 431 1.46 -4.60 -20.94
C GLY A 431 2.70 -5.01 -21.74
N ASN A 432 2.74 -6.22 -22.30
CA ASN A 432 3.92 -6.78 -23.00
C ASN A 432 5.24 -6.67 -22.23
N GLN A 433 5.16 -6.59 -20.89
CA GLN A 433 6.30 -6.51 -19.98
C GLN A 433 6.34 -7.79 -19.12
N PRO A 434 7.43 -8.60 -19.16
CA PRO A 434 7.54 -9.87 -18.45
C PRO A 434 7.28 -9.80 -16.95
N TYR A 435 7.49 -8.64 -16.36
CA TYR A 435 7.16 -8.36 -14.98
C TYR A 435 5.69 -8.69 -14.67
N PHE A 436 4.75 -8.18 -15.48
CA PHE A 436 3.32 -8.42 -15.25
C PHE A 436 2.92 -9.90 -15.43
N LEU A 437 3.63 -10.64 -16.29
CA LEU A 437 3.42 -12.09 -16.41
C LEU A 437 3.76 -12.82 -15.11
N LEU A 438 4.86 -12.43 -14.46
CA LEU A 438 5.27 -13.05 -13.18
C LEU A 438 4.32 -12.69 -12.04
N ARG A 439 3.86 -11.44 -11.99
CA ARG A 439 2.94 -10.95 -10.97
C ARG A 439 1.48 -11.33 -11.21
N ALA A 440 1.12 -11.78 -12.40
CA ALA A 440 -0.25 -12.16 -12.71
C ALA A 440 -0.76 -13.33 -11.85
N LEU A 441 -1.89 -13.09 -11.19
CA LEU A 441 -2.70 -14.12 -10.51
C LEU A 441 -3.49 -14.92 -11.54
N PHE A 442 -4.23 -14.21 -12.41
CA PHE A 442 -4.90 -14.79 -13.58
C PHE A 442 -4.39 -14.13 -14.86
N LEU A 443 -4.13 -14.93 -15.89
CA LEU A 443 -3.74 -14.45 -17.22
C LEU A 443 -4.95 -13.84 -17.96
N PRO A 444 -4.72 -13.01 -19.01
CA PRO A 444 -5.80 -12.33 -19.73
C PRO A 444 -6.94 -13.24 -20.18
N GLY A 445 -6.64 -14.42 -20.71
CA GLY A 445 -7.65 -15.40 -21.12
C GLY A 445 -8.54 -15.90 -20.00
N ALA A 446 -7.95 -16.13 -18.80
CA ALA A 446 -8.71 -16.54 -17.62
C ALA A 446 -9.60 -15.41 -17.09
N VAL A 447 -9.10 -14.17 -17.06
CA VAL A 447 -9.93 -13.01 -16.66
C VAL A 447 -11.09 -12.81 -17.63
N ARG A 448 -10.84 -12.93 -18.95
CA ARG A 448 -11.92 -12.87 -19.97
C ARG A 448 -12.99 -13.94 -19.76
N SER A 449 -12.58 -15.17 -19.39
CA SER A 449 -13.54 -16.25 -19.12
C SER A 449 -14.39 -16.03 -17.87
N MET A 450 -13.90 -15.22 -16.91
CA MET A 450 -14.63 -14.84 -15.70
C MET A 450 -15.49 -13.58 -15.88
N LEU A 451 -15.12 -12.70 -16.81
CA LEU A 451 -15.84 -11.45 -17.12
C LEU A 451 -16.19 -11.43 -18.62
N PRO A 452 -17.27 -12.11 -19.06
CA PRO A 452 -17.54 -12.29 -20.48
C PRO A 452 -18.13 -11.07 -21.21
N ARG A 453 -18.30 -9.94 -20.53
CA ARG A 453 -18.84 -8.71 -21.16
C ARG A 453 -17.90 -8.19 -22.23
N GLN A 454 -18.29 -8.31 -23.50
CA GLN A 454 -17.49 -7.89 -24.66
C GLN A 454 -17.11 -6.41 -24.64
N GLU A 455 -17.92 -5.58 -24.00
CA GLU A 455 -17.70 -4.12 -23.87
C GLU A 455 -16.38 -3.77 -23.16
N LEU A 456 -15.92 -4.65 -22.23
CA LEU A 456 -14.63 -4.50 -21.52
C LEU A 456 -13.43 -4.82 -22.41
N TRP A 457 -13.63 -5.53 -23.52
CA TRP A 457 -12.58 -6.14 -24.32
C TRP A 457 -12.49 -5.57 -25.74
N ASN A 458 -13.07 -4.38 -26.00
CA ASN A 458 -12.95 -3.66 -27.26
C ASN A 458 -11.48 -3.27 -27.51
N GLY A 459 -10.71 -4.21 -28.06
CA GLY A 459 -9.28 -4.11 -28.24
C GLY A 459 -8.48 -5.01 -27.28
N ASN A 460 -7.27 -4.64 -26.99
CA ASN A 460 -6.42 -5.34 -26.03
C ASN A 460 -6.86 -5.06 -24.60
N PHE A 461 -6.74 -6.06 -23.70
CA PHE A 461 -6.88 -5.85 -22.27
C PHE A 461 -5.88 -4.76 -21.85
N VAL A 462 -6.38 -3.61 -21.53
CA VAL A 462 -5.57 -2.48 -21.09
C VAL A 462 -5.44 -2.58 -19.59
N LEU A 463 -4.20 -2.57 -19.10
CA LEU A 463 -3.93 -2.38 -17.68
C LEU A 463 -4.58 -1.08 -17.22
N PRO A 464 -5.26 -1.07 -16.07
CA PRO A 464 -5.87 0.15 -15.57
C PRO A 464 -4.81 1.21 -15.31
N GLY A 465 -5.18 2.46 -15.50
CA GLY A 465 -4.32 3.59 -15.27
C GLY A 465 -3.25 3.80 -16.34
N ASN A 466 -2.19 4.43 -15.93
CA ASN A 466 -1.05 4.83 -16.76
C ASN A 466 0.07 3.78 -16.84
N TYR A 467 -0.26 2.48 -16.72
CA TYR A 467 0.78 1.42 -16.79
C TYR A 467 1.49 1.35 -18.14
N ALA A 468 0.81 1.65 -19.23
CA ALA A 468 1.47 1.75 -20.54
C ALA A 468 2.50 2.89 -20.57
N GLU A 469 2.15 4.04 -19.98
CA GLU A 469 3.06 5.17 -19.80
C GLU A 469 4.22 4.81 -18.86
N LEU A 470 3.94 4.15 -17.74
CA LEU A 470 4.98 3.68 -16.81
C LEU A 470 5.98 2.73 -17.48
N VAL A 471 5.51 1.76 -18.26
CA VAL A 471 6.36 0.83 -19.02
C VAL A 471 7.25 1.57 -20.00
N GLU A 472 6.72 2.60 -20.69
CA GLU A 472 7.51 3.41 -21.62
C GLU A 472 8.54 4.28 -20.87
N GLN A 473 8.16 4.88 -19.75
CA GLN A 473 9.07 5.70 -18.94
C GLN A 473 10.27 4.90 -18.41
N VAL A 474 10.10 3.61 -18.09
CA VAL A 474 11.19 2.77 -17.56
C VAL A 474 12.01 2.06 -18.63
N ARG A 475 11.63 2.14 -19.88
CA ARG A 475 12.15 1.31 -20.97
C ARG A 475 13.66 1.40 -21.16
N GLU A 476 14.22 2.59 -20.98
CA GLU A 476 15.65 2.88 -21.19
C GLU A 476 16.49 2.71 -19.90
N LEU A 477 15.85 2.39 -18.76
CA LEU A 477 16.57 2.18 -17.52
C LEU A 477 17.33 0.84 -17.54
N ASP A 478 18.34 0.73 -16.66
CA ASP A 478 18.94 -0.56 -16.31
C ASP A 478 17.83 -1.58 -15.96
N PRO A 479 17.88 -2.84 -16.47
CA PRO A 479 16.83 -3.82 -16.25
C PRO A 479 16.47 -4.09 -14.79
N VAL A 480 17.43 -3.97 -13.86
CA VAL A 480 17.18 -4.10 -12.41
C VAL A 480 16.38 -2.89 -11.91
N ASN A 481 16.74 -1.70 -12.37
CA ASN A 481 16.04 -0.46 -12.00
C ASN A 481 14.62 -0.41 -12.60
N GLN A 482 14.43 -0.94 -13.82
CA GLN A 482 13.08 -1.15 -14.36
C GLN A 482 12.21 -1.97 -13.40
N VAL A 483 12.75 -3.10 -12.91
CA VAL A 483 12.02 -3.96 -11.96
C VAL A 483 11.74 -3.21 -10.66
N SER A 484 12.71 -2.45 -10.11
CA SER A 484 12.48 -1.65 -8.89
C SER A 484 11.32 -0.67 -9.06
N VAL A 485 11.28 0.08 -10.16
CA VAL A 485 10.19 1.03 -10.42
C VAL A 485 8.85 0.32 -10.61
N LEU A 486 8.81 -0.78 -11.37
CA LEU A 486 7.59 -1.56 -11.58
C LEU A 486 7.07 -2.19 -10.28
N GLU A 487 7.95 -2.80 -9.47
CA GLU A 487 7.57 -3.36 -8.16
C GLU A 487 7.01 -2.28 -7.22
N ALA A 488 7.70 -1.14 -7.14
CA ALA A 488 7.30 -0.05 -6.27
C ALA A 488 5.98 0.61 -6.70
N SER A 489 5.80 0.84 -7.99
CA SER A 489 4.61 1.52 -8.52
C SER A 489 3.38 0.62 -8.62
N THR A 490 3.53 -0.71 -8.58
CA THR A 490 2.42 -1.65 -8.77
C THR A 490 2.19 -2.50 -7.51
N TYR A 491 2.97 -3.55 -7.31
CA TYR A 491 2.77 -4.50 -6.20
C TYR A 491 2.93 -3.83 -4.83
N MET A 492 3.99 -3.05 -4.63
CA MET A 492 4.21 -2.36 -3.36
C MET A 492 3.08 -1.35 -3.09
N ALA A 493 2.84 -0.41 -4.00
CA ALA A 493 1.86 0.66 -3.77
C ALA A 493 0.43 0.14 -3.66
N ASN A 494 0.02 -0.82 -4.52
CA ASN A 494 -1.38 -1.23 -4.65
C ASN A 494 -1.76 -2.48 -3.84
N THR A 495 -0.78 -3.19 -3.28
CA THR A 495 -1.03 -4.35 -2.43
C THR A 495 -0.35 -4.15 -1.07
N LEU A 496 0.98 -4.09 -1.02
CA LEU A 496 1.69 -4.12 0.25
C LEU A 496 1.42 -2.89 1.12
N LEU A 497 1.53 -1.66 0.57
CA LEU A 497 1.33 -0.43 1.35
C LEU A 497 -0.13 -0.22 1.71
N ARG A 498 -1.04 -0.41 0.74
CA ARG A 498 -2.47 -0.30 0.98
C ARG A 498 -2.93 -1.28 2.05
N ASP A 499 -2.52 -2.54 1.95
CA ASP A 499 -2.92 -3.57 2.90
C ASP A 499 -2.24 -3.35 4.26
N THR A 500 -0.98 -2.90 4.29
CA THR A 500 -0.30 -2.57 5.54
C THR A 500 -1.02 -1.43 6.27
N ASP A 501 -1.34 -0.33 5.59
CA ASP A 501 -2.06 0.79 6.19
C ASP A 501 -3.46 0.36 6.66
N CYS A 502 -4.26 -0.22 5.77
CA CYS A 502 -5.65 -0.61 6.05
C CYS A 502 -5.73 -1.63 7.21
N MET A 503 -4.91 -2.68 7.17
CA MET A 503 -5.01 -3.79 8.11
C MET A 503 -4.39 -3.48 9.48
N SER A 504 -3.34 -2.66 9.53
CA SER A 504 -2.81 -2.18 10.81
C SER A 504 -3.75 -1.16 11.45
N MET A 505 -4.33 -0.28 10.64
CA MET A 505 -5.28 0.71 11.12
C MET A 505 -6.65 0.12 11.50
N ALA A 506 -7.02 -1.04 10.98
CA ALA A 506 -8.20 -1.77 11.43
C ALA A 506 -8.15 -2.11 12.94
N VAL A 507 -6.96 -2.05 13.55
CA VAL A 507 -6.73 -2.24 14.99
C VAL A 507 -6.05 -1.04 15.66
N SER A 508 -6.09 0.13 15.02
CA SER A 508 -5.49 1.38 15.52
C SER A 508 -3.99 1.24 15.86
N LEU A 509 -3.21 0.60 14.97
CA LEU A 509 -1.76 0.48 15.06
C LEU A 509 -1.11 1.18 13.87
N GLU A 510 -0.17 2.09 14.13
CA GLU A 510 0.61 2.74 13.10
C GLU A 510 1.81 1.90 12.67
N ALA A 511 1.88 1.54 11.38
CA ALA A 511 3.07 0.95 10.79
C ALA A 511 3.96 2.03 10.14
N ARG A 512 5.23 2.12 10.58
CA ARG A 512 6.26 2.99 10.03
C ARG A 512 7.27 2.19 9.24
N THR A 513 7.67 2.69 8.07
CA THR A 513 8.48 1.97 7.09
C THR A 513 9.76 2.74 6.76
N PRO A 514 10.88 2.54 7.49
CA PRO A 514 12.12 3.31 7.26
C PRO A 514 12.69 3.15 5.86
N PHE A 515 12.56 2.00 5.21
CA PHE A 515 13.03 1.80 3.84
C PHE A 515 12.21 2.56 2.78
N LEU A 516 11.10 3.17 3.16
CA LEU A 516 10.32 4.07 2.30
C LEU A 516 10.65 5.55 2.52
N ASP A 517 11.81 5.84 3.07
CA ASP A 517 12.34 7.21 3.08
C ASP A 517 12.69 7.64 1.66
N TYR A 518 12.10 8.75 1.18
CA TYR A 518 12.29 9.19 -0.20
C TYR A 518 13.76 9.52 -0.53
N ARG A 519 14.55 10.00 0.46
CA ARG A 519 15.99 10.30 0.28
C ARG A 519 16.78 9.03 0.00
N LEU A 520 16.39 7.91 0.64
CA LEU A 520 16.97 6.59 0.37
C LEU A 520 16.65 6.14 -1.07
N TRP A 521 15.40 6.34 -1.52
CA TRP A 521 14.98 6.02 -2.89
C TRP A 521 15.70 6.88 -3.92
N GLU A 522 15.79 8.19 -3.69
CA GLU A 522 16.50 9.12 -4.59
C GLU A 522 17.99 8.80 -4.71
N TYR A 523 18.59 8.23 -3.67
CA TYR A 523 19.99 7.83 -3.69
C TYR A 523 20.20 6.44 -4.32
N VAL A 524 19.44 5.42 -3.88
CA VAL A 524 19.67 4.01 -4.26
C VAL A 524 19.12 3.69 -5.64
N LEU A 525 17.98 4.25 -6.02
CA LEU A 525 17.28 3.87 -7.25
C LEU A 525 18.11 4.14 -8.51
N PRO A 526 18.87 5.25 -8.65
CA PRO A 526 19.73 5.51 -9.81
C PRO A 526 21.00 4.66 -9.85
N LEU A 527 21.42 4.03 -8.74
CA LEU A 527 22.63 3.21 -8.74
C LEU A 527 22.55 2.06 -9.75
N ALA A 528 23.67 1.72 -10.37
CA ALA A 528 23.75 0.66 -11.36
C ALA A 528 23.26 -0.69 -10.80
N GLY A 529 22.45 -1.42 -11.56
CA GLY A 529 21.85 -2.69 -11.15
C GLY A 529 22.88 -3.74 -10.71
N ARG A 530 24.09 -3.72 -11.26
CA ARG A 530 25.21 -4.59 -10.83
C ARG A 530 25.62 -4.42 -9.37
N LEU A 531 25.37 -3.25 -8.76
CA LEU A 531 25.64 -3.01 -7.34
C LEU A 531 24.55 -3.61 -6.44
N LYS A 532 23.34 -3.76 -6.97
CA LYS A 532 22.17 -4.27 -6.25
C LYS A 532 22.09 -5.80 -6.23
N LEU A 533 22.82 -6.48 -7.13
CA LEU A 533 22.80 -7.93 -7.28
C LEU A 533 24.21 -8.51 -7.18
N ASP A 534 24.45 -9.40 -6.22
CA ASP A 534 25.71 -10.10 -6.01
C ASP A 534 25.46 -11.54 -5.49
N PRO A 535 24.92 -12.44 -6.35
CA PRO A 535 24.63 -13.80 -5.91
C PRO A 535 25.90 -14.53 -5.41
N PRO A 536 25.83 -15.28 -4.28
CA PRO A 536 24.61 -15.70 -3.57
C PRO A 536 24.11 -14.75 -2.48
N ILE A 537 24.68 -13.56 -2.30
CA ILE A 537 24.33 -12.62 -1.23
C ILE A 537 23.02 -11.91 -1.58
N PRO A 538 21.95 -12.07 -0.78
CA PRO A 538 20.72 -11.32 -0.99
C PRO A 538 20.91 -9.85 -0.57
N LYS A 539 20.39 -8.90 -1.33
CA LYS A 539 20.40 -7.46 -0.99
C LYS A 539 21.80 -6.96 -0.54
N PRO A 540 22.84 -7.10 -1.37
CA PRO A 540 24.23 -6.86 -0.94
C PRO A 540 24.44 -5.44 -0.42
N LEU A 541 23.80 -4.42 -1.00
CA LEU A 541 23.89 -3.04 -0.52
C LEU A 541 23.34 -2.88 0.90
N LEU A 542 22.19 -3.49 1.21
CA LEU A 542 21.58 -3.43 2.53
C LEU A 542 22.42 -4.17 3.57
N LEU A 543 22.81 -5.41 3.29
CA LEU A 543 23.59 -6.23 4.22
C LEU A 543 24.97 -5.63 4.51
N ARG A 544 25.67 -5.10 3.49
CA ARG A 544 27.00 -4.51 3.68
C ARG A 544 26.94 -3.14 4.36
N SER A 545 25.84 -2.41 4.26
CA SER A 545 25.68 -1.09 4.91
C SER A 545 25.31 -1.20 6.39
N VAL A 546 24.26 -1.95 6.74
CA VAL A 546 23.74 -2.03 8.13
C VAL A 546 23.66 -3.44 8.68
N GLY A 547 23.81 -4.47 7.84
CA GLY A 547 23.67 -5.87 8.23
C GLY A 547 24.98 -6.54 8.71
N GLN A 548 26.07 -5.81 8.95
CA GLN A 548 27.38 -6.38 9.28
C GLN A 548 27.41 -7.18 10.58
N ARG A 549 26.52 -6.84 11.52
CA ARG A 549 26.36 -7.54 12.80
C ARG A 549 25.33 -8.67 12.76
N LEU A 550 24.67 -8.90 11.62
CA LEU A 550 23.68 -9.94 11.53
C LEU A 550 24.35 -11.33 11.44
N PRO A 551 23.85 -12.32 12.18
CA PRO A 551 24.31 -13.70 12.08
C PRO A 551 24.20 -14.19 10.62
N ARG A 552 25.22 -14.94 10.16
CA ARG A 552 25.29 -15.42 8.78
C ARG A 552 24.07 -16.25 8.39
N GLU A 553 23.50 -16.98 9.33
CA GLU A 553 22.33 -17.82 9.17
C GLU A 553 21.09 -17.03 8.69
N ILE A 554 21.00 -15.74 9.00
CA ILE A 554 19.86 -14.87 8.62
C ILE A 554 19.82 -14.68 7.10
N TYR A 555 20.97 -14.55 6.43
CA TYR A 555 21.03 -14.23 5.00
C TYR A 555 21.55 -15.37 4.12
N SER A 556 22.09 -16.46 4.71
CA SER A 556 22.51 -17.64 3.94
C SER A 556 21.39 -18.66 3.70
N ARG A 557 20.26 -18.52 4.41
CA ARG A 557 19.09 -19.40 4.25
C ARG A 557 18.24 -19.01 3.04
N ARG A 558 17.43 -19.96 2.57
CA ARG A 558 16.38 -19.65 1.59
C ARG A 558 15.40 -18.64 2.19
N LYS A 559 15.08 -17.59 1.43
CA LYS A 559 14.06 -16.62 1.81
C LYS A 559 12.73 -17.33 2.05
N MET A 560 12.15 -17.14 3.22
CA MET A 560 10.77 -17.51 3.53
C MET A 560 9.96 -16.22 3.59
N GLY A 561 8.79 -16.21 2.93
CA GLY A 561 7.83 -15.13 3.11
C GLY A 561 7.01 -15.39 4.38
N PHE A 562 6.52 -14.33 5.00
CA PHE A 562 5.53 -14.44 6.08
C PHE A 562 4.18 -14.87 5.47
N THR A 563 4.07 -16.18 5.19
CA THR A 563 2.87 -16.77 4.56
C THR A 563 2.15 -17.66 5.57
N LEU A 564 0.84 -17.44 5.67
CA LEU A 564 -0.06 -18.29 6.43
C LEU A 564 -0.33 -19.60 5.66
N PRO A 565 -0.65 -20.71 6.34
CA PRO A 565 -0.86 -22.02 5.70
C PRO A 565 -2.21 -22.13 4.97
N PHE A 566 -2.50 -21.18 4.07
CA PHE A 566 -3.76 -21.10 3.33
C PHE A 566 -4.08 -22.37 2.52
N GLU A 567 -3.07 -23.00 1.94
CA GLU A 567 -3.27 -24.23 1.16
C GLU A 567 -3.90 -25.33 2.02
N ARG A 568 -3.41 -25.48 3.26
CA ARG A 568 -3.96 -26.44 4.23
C ARG A 568 -5.35 -26.01 4.71
N TRP A 569 -5.56 -24.73 5.01
CA TRP A 569 -6.84 -24.23 5.49
C TRP A 569 -7.95 -24.37 4.45
N LEU A 570 -7.68 -24.05 3.19
CA LEU A 570 -8.62 -24.22 2.09
C LEU A 570 -8.86 -25.69 1.76
N GLY A 571 -7.88 -26.56 2.02
CA GLY A 571 -8.06 -28.02 1.91
C GLY A 571 -8.88 -28.63 3.04
N ASN A 572 -8.91 -28.03 4.23
CA ASN A 572 -9.52 -28.58 5.45
C ASN A 572 -10.47 -27.59 6.14
N GLY A 573 -9.96 -26.72 7.05
CA GLY A 573 -10.76 -25.91 7.97
C GLY A 573 -11.73 -24.92 7.29
N LEU A 574 -11.31 -24.28 6.20
CA LEU A 574 -12.14 -23.34 5.42
C LEU A 574 -12.82 -23.97 4.20
N ARG A 575 -12.58 -25.27 3.95
CA ARG A 575 -13.05 -25.93 2.72
C ARG A 575 -14.56 -25.84 2.53
N ALA A 576 -15.31 -26.08 3.59
CA ALA A 576 -16.77 -26.05 3.54
C ALA A 576 -17.30 -24.63 3.31
N GLU A 577 -16.78 -23.67 4.03
CA GLU A 577 -17.18 -22.26 3.94
C GLU A 577 -16.87 -21.69 2.54
N VAL A 578 -15.60 -21.80 2.12
CA VAL A 578 -15.15 -21.30 0.81
C VAL A 578 -15.84 -22.05 -0.33
N GLY A 579 -16.00 -23.37 -0.21
CA GLY A 579 -16.73 -24.16 -1.19
C GLY A 579 -18.18 -23.73 -1.32
N THR A 580 -18.88 -23.52 -0.21
CA THR A 580 -20.27 -23.02 -0.23
C THR A 580 -20.37 -21.67 -0.90
N GLU A 581 -19.49 -20.71 -0.56
CA GLU A 581 -19.47 -19.39 -1.15
C GLU A 581 -19.18 -19.41 -2.65
N LEU A 582 -18.19 -20.20 -3.10
CA LEU A 582 -17.79 -20.25 -4.51
C LEU A 582 -18.75 -21.08 -5.39
N LEU A 583 -19.43 -22.09 -4.84
CA LEU A 583 -20.37 -22.93 -5.56
C LEU A 583 -21.82 -22.42 -5.48
N SER A 584 -22.12 -21.49 -4.56
CA SER A 584 -23.45 -20.89 -4.52
C SER A 584 -23.70 -20.10 -5.81
N ARG A 585 -24.82 -20.39 -6.46
CA ARG A 585 -25.36 -19.53 -7.52
C ARG A 585 -25.96 -18.29 -6.86
N GLY A 586 -25.09 -17.37 -6.41
CA GLY A 586 -25.54 -16.05 -5.96
C GLY A 586 -26.29 -15.32 -7.08
N ASP A 587 -27.09 -14.34 -6.72
CA ASP A 587 -27.78 -13.45 -7.68
C ASP A 587 -26.81 -13.02 -8.78
N ALA A 588 -26.96 -13.60 -9.98
CA ALA A 588 -26.09 -13.33 -11.13
C ALA A 588 -26.07 -11.82 -11.49
N ASP A 589 -27.14 -11.09 -11.11
CA ASP A 589 -27.25 -9.65 -11.27
C ASP A 589 -26.34 -8.87 -10.29
N LYS A 590 -25.90 -9.50 -9.22
CA LYS A 590 -25.12 -8.85 -8.15
C LYS A 590 -23.62 -9.17 -8.18
N CYS A 591 -23.22 -10.32 -8.76
CA CYS A 591 -21.82 -10.69 -8.94
C CYS A 591 -21.53 -10.90 -10.44
N PRO A 592 -20.75 -10.04 -11.08
CA PRO A 592 -20.53 -10.09 -12.53
C PRO A 592 -19.60 -11.23 -12.98
N LEU A 593 -19.25 -12.16 -12.09
CA LEU A 593 -18.39 -13.30 -12.41
C LEU A 593 -19.20 -14.46 -13.02
N GLU A 594 -18.68 -14.99 -14.11
CA GLU A 594 -19.22 -16.22 -14.73
C GLU A 594 -19.06 -17.41 -13.79
N GLN A 595 -20.20 -17.96 -13.32
CA GLN A 595 -20.23 -19.00 -12.29
C GLN A 595 -19.42 -20.25 -12.68
N GLN A 596 -19.53 -20.71 -13.92
CA GLN A 596 -18.78 -21.89 -14.38
C GLN A 596 -17.25 -21.68 -14.34
N ALA A 597 -16.80 -20.44 -14.57
CA ALA A 597 -15.37 -20.13 -14.49
C ALA A 597 -14.87 -20.15 -13.04
N VAL A 598 -15.68 -19.65 -12.09
CA VAL A 598 -15.38 -19.73 -10.65
C VAL A 598 -15.33 -21.20 -10.18
N GLU A 599 -16.32 -22.00 -10.56
CA GLU A 599 -16.37 -23.44 -10.23
C GLU A 599 -15.14 -24.19 -10.76
N ARG A 600 -14.72 -23.92 -12.01
CA ARG A 600 -13.48 -24.50 -12.57
C ARG A 600 -12.25 -24.20 -11.71
N VAL A 601 -12.09 -22.98 -11.23
CA VAL A 601 -10.95 -22.59 -10.37
C VAL A 601 -10.97 -23.39 -9.05
N TRP A 602 -12.14 -23.51 -8.41
CA TRP A 602 -12.29 -24.26 -7.17
C TRP A 602 -11.96 -25.76 -7.37
N HIS A 603 -12.54 -26.38 -8.39
CA HIS A 603 -12.26 -27.79 -8.69
C HIS A 603 -10.80 -28.05 -9.11
N ALA A 604 -10.18 -27.12 -9.84
CA ALA A 604 -8.76 -27.20 -10.18
C ALA A 604 -7.86 -27.13 -8.92
N PHE A 605 -8.23 -26.32 -7.93
CA PHE A 605 -7.53 -26.30 -6.64
C PHE A 605 -7.68 -27.62 -5.88
N LEU A 606 -8.89 -28.14 -5.75
CA LEU A 606 -9.12 -29.43 -5.08
C LEU A 606 -8.40 -30.60 -5.76
N ALA A 607 -8.16 -30.50 -7.07
CA ALA A 607 -7.39 -31.46 -7.85
C ALA A 607 -5.87 -31.23 -7.84
N GLY A 608 -5.35 -30.24 -7.07
CA GLY A 608 -3.93 -29.90 -7.00
C GLY A 608 -3.36 -29.26 -8.28
N LYS A 609 -4.21 -28.77 -9.19
CA LYS A 609 -3.80 -28.19 -10.48
C LYS A 609 -3.53 -26.69 -10.42
N THR A 610 -3.94 -26.01 -9.37
CA THR A 610 -3.72 -24.57 -9.18
C THR A 610 -3.39 -24.23 -7.73
N SER A 611 -2.76 -23.05 -7.52
CA SER A 611 -2.40 -22.58 -6.18
C SER A 611 -3.62 -22.10 -5.38
N TRP A 612 -3.51 -22.12 -4.07
CA TRP A 612 -4.50 -21.63 -3.12
C TRP A 612 -4.91 -20.16 -3.34
N SER A 613 -4.00 -19.32 -3.84
CA SER A 613 -4.23 -17.89 -3.99
C SER A 613 -5.39 -17.54 -4.93
N ARG A 614 -5.71 -18.41 -5.90
CA ARG A 614 -6.80 -18.18 -6.86
C ARG A 614 -8.19 -18.38 -6.27
N PRO A 615 -8.54 -19.54 -5.69
CA PRO A 615 -9.82 -19.66 -5.02
C PRO A 615 -9.97 -18.71 -3.84
N TRP A 616 -8.87 -18.42 -3.14
CA TRP A 616 -8.85 -17.42 -2.08
C TRP A 616 -9.24 -16.02 -2.59
N ALA A 617 -8.65 -15.58 -3.71
CA ALA A 617 -9.00 -14.30 -4.33
C ALA A 617 -10.49 -14.21 -4.68
N LEU A 618 -11.06 -15.26 -5.25
CA LEU A 618 -12.49 -15.30 -5.60
C LEU A 618 -13.38 -15.28 -4.35
N TYR A 619 -12.98 -15.95 -3.29
CA TYR A 619 -13.69 -15.95 -2.00
C TYR A 619 -13.67 -14.56 -1.37
N VAL A 620 -12.49 -13.92 -1.26
CA VAL A 620 -12.34 -12.56 -0.73
C VAL A 620 -13.18 -11.56 -1.51
N LEU A 621 -13.14 -11.65 -2.84
CA LEU A 621 -13.93 -10.77 -3.71
C LEU A 621 -15.44 -10.90 -3.46
N ARG A 622 -15.96 -12.13 -3.42
CA ARG A 622 -17.40 -12.38 -3.16
C ARG A 622 -17.81 -11.91 -1.76
N HIS A 623 -16.99 -12.20 -0.77
CA HIS A 623 -17.22 -11.74 0.60
C HIS A 623 -17.28 -10.20 0.67
N TRP A 624 -16.33 -9.51 0.01
CA TRP A 624 -16.27 -8.06 -0.03
C TRP A 624 -17.49 -7.45 -0.76
N ILE A 625 -17.86 -7.99 -1.93
CA ILE A 625 -19.03 -7.54 -2.71
C ILE A 625 -20.31 -7.71 -1.88
N ARG A 626 -20.51 -8.88 -1.27
CA ARG A 626 -21.68 -9.14 -0.43
C ARG A 626 -21.84 -8.07 0.65
N ARG A 627 -20.76 -7.81 1.39
CA ARG A 627 -20.77 -6.88 2.52
C ARG A 627 -20.97 -5.41 2.11
N ASN A 628 -20.33 -4.96 1.05
CA ASN A 628 -20.23 -3.54 0.72
C ASN A 628 -21.20 -3.09 -0.38
N ILE A 629 -21.72 -4.02 -1.18
CA ILE A 629 -22.64 -3.72 -2.29
C ILE A 629 -24.06 -4.21 -1.99
N TRP A 630 -24.22 -5.42 -1.40
CA TRP A 630 -25.54 -6.03 -1.25
C TRP A 630 -26.17 -5.83 0.12
N GLU A 631 -25.38 -6.02 1.17
CA GLU A 631 -25.81 -5.87 2.56
C GLU A 631 -25.57 -4.41 3.00
N SER A 632 -26.20 -3.43 2.31
CA SER A 632 -26.10 -2.04 2.75
C SER A 632 -26.83 -1.86 4.08
N PRO A 633 -26.20 -1.20 5.08
CA PRO A 633 -26.89 -0.80 6.31
C PRO A 633 -28.00 0.20 6.06
#